data_b2e8f01203c5e730100539f898f8a100
#
_entry.id   b2e8f01203c5e730100539f898f8a100
#
_cell.length_a   1.000
_cell.length_b   1.000
_cell.length_c   1.000
_cell.angle_alpha   90.00
_cell.angle_beta   90.00
_cell.angle_gamma   90.00
#
_symmetry.space_group_name_H-M   'P 1'
#
loop_
_entity.id
_entity.type
_entity.pdbx_description
1 polymer ?
#
loop_
_entity_poly.entity_id
_entity_poly.type
_entity_poly.pdbx_seq_one_letter_code
_entity_poly.pdbx_strand_id
1 'polypeptide(L)'
;MNRTDGASRAEPQIAVDGVSKTYRSESGPVHALDDVTFDVGRGEFVAIVGPSGSGKSTAFRIVAGLEAATDGEVRVDGLPVTAPGPDRGMVFQDDALFPWRTVAKNVAYGLEEVGPPSGVTVEERVDHCLSLVGLTGKASAYPKELSGGQRQRVGIARALAVDPPILLMDEPFGSVDARTKASLHRELLDIWAETRKTICFVTHDIEEAVYLSDRIVVFSGGPGTVRDEVTVDLPRPRDRTGDDFTAVQRDVLAYFADDES
;
A
#
# COMPACT_ATOMS: atom_id res chain seq x y z
N MET A 1 -25.95 0.52 -22.84
CA MET A 1 -26.77 -0.56 -22.27
C MET A 1 -26.07 -1.85 -22.61
N ASN A 2 -25.10 -2.25 -21.81
CA ASN A 2 -24.51 -3.58 -21.84
C ASN A 2 -23.99 -3.87 -20.43
N ARG A 3 -24.83 -4.48 -19.61
CA ARG A 3 -24.40 -5.11 -18.36
C ARG A 3 -23.80 -6.46 -18.77
N THR A 4 -22.49 -6.56 -18.76
CA THR A 4 -21.78 -7.83 -18.89
C THR A 4 -21.75 -8.54 -17.55
N ASP A 5 -22.37 -9.68 -17.56
CA ASP A 5 -22.41 -10.84 -16.69
C ASP A 5 -21.60 -10.81 -15.39
N GLY A 6 -22.37 -10.99 -14.30
CA GLY A 6 -21.86 -11.34 -12.98
C GLY A 6 -21.23 -12.72 -12.95
N ALA A 7 -19.92 -12.80 -13.20
CA ALA A 7 -19.12 -13.79 -12.53
C ALA A 7 -19.11 -13.40 -11.04
N SER A 8 -19.59 -14.31 -10.17
CA SER A 8 -19.53 -14.14 -8.70
C SER A 8 -18.05 -13.92 -8.31
N ARG A 9 -17.62 -12.66 -8.26
CA ARG A 9 -16.34 -12.30 -7.63
C ARG A 9 -16.46 -12.74 -6.17
N ALA A 10 -15.45 -13.45 -5.68
CA ALA A 10 -15.34 -13.73 -4.26
C ALA A 10 -15.45 -12.40 -3.49
N GLU A 11 -16.04 -12.43 -2.29
CA GLU A 11 -16.13 -11.21 -1.46
C GLU A 11 -14.78 -10.52 -1.35
N PRO A 12 -14.69 -9.22 -1.65
CA PRO A 12 -13.43 -8.49 -1.59
C PRO A 12 -12.92 -8.45 -0.14
N GLN A 13 -11.60 -8.42 0.03
CA GLN A 13 -11.01 -8.28 1.34
C GLN A 13 -11.09 -6.83 1.83
N ILE A 14 -10.93 -5.86 0.92
CA ILE A 14 -11.18 -4.44 1.19
C ILE A 14 -12.28 -4.00 0.25
N ALA A 15 -13.34 -3.38 0.77
CA ALA A 15 -14.35 -2.71 -0.01
C ALA A 15 -14.42 -1.23 0.41
N VAL A 16 -14.29 -0.34 -0.56
CA VAL A 16 -14.47 1.10 -0.41
C VAL A 16 -15.73 1.47 -1.20
N ASP A 17 -16.75 1.97 -0.53
CA ASP A 17 -18.08 2.17 -1.14
C ASP A 17 -18.56 3.62 -0.89
N GLY A 18 -18.59 4.42 -1.96
CA GLY A 18 -19.10 5.78 -1.96
C GLY A 18 -18.34 6.74 -1.03
N VAL A 19 -17.06 6.50 -0.79
CA VAL A 19 -16.30 7.26 0.21
C VAL A 19 -16.05 8.68 -0.26
N SER A 20 -16.55 9.64 0.52
CA SER A 20 -16.31 11.07 0.37
C SER A 20 -15.60 11.65 1.58
N LYS A 21 -14.76 12.66 1.36
CA LYS A 21 -14.04 13.34 2.44
C LYS A 21 -13.97 14.84 2.23
N THR A 22 -14.50 15.57 3.21
CA THR A 22 -14.44 17.03 3.25
C THR A 22 -13.74 17.48 4.53
N TYR A 23 -12.68 18.26 4.40
CA TYR A 23 -11.99 18.91 5.50
C TYR A 23 -12.57 20.31 5.73
N ARG A 24 -12.63 20.72 6.98
CA ARG A 24 -12.95 22.10 7.35
C ARG A 24 -11.64 22.90 7.45
N SER A 25 -11.51 23.97 6.67
CA SER A 25 -10.40 24.91 6.80
C SER A 25 -10.91 26.33 7.06
N GLU A 26 -10.02 27.22 7.48
CA GLU A 26 -10.33 28.64 7.68
C GLU A 26 -10.79 29.34 6.40
N SER A 27 -10.33 28.85 5.24
CA SER A 27 -10.70 29.36 3.90
C SER A 27 -11.98 28.72 3.33
N GLY A 28 -12.64 27.82 4.05
CA GLY A 28 -13.84 27.09 3.63
C GLY A 28 -13.63 25.58 3.54
N PRO A 29 -14.65 24.80 3.14
CA PRO A 29 -14.55 23.38 3.01
C PRO A 29 -13.62 23.00 1.85
N VAL A 30 -12.75 21.97 2.07
CA VAL A 30 -11.88 21.38 1.05
C VAL A 30 -12.36 19.96 0.80
N HIS A 31 -12.88 19.71 -0.40
CA HIS A 31 -13.30 18.38 -0.82
C HIS A 31 -12.08 17.61 -1.30
N ALA A 32 -11.66 16.61 -0.52
CA ALA A 32 -10.49 15.80 -0.84
C ALA A 32 -10.86 14.55 -1.64
N LEU A 33 -12.01 13.93 -1.34
CA LEU A 33 -12.55 12.76 -2.03
C LEU A 33 -14.03 12.98 -2.33
N ASP A 34 -14.50 12.46 -3.48
CA ASP A 34 -15.87 12.51 -3.91
C ASP A 34 -16.30 11.16 -4.51
N ASP A 35 -17.19 10.46 -3.83
CA ASP A 35 -17.80 9.18 -4.25
C ASP A 35 -16.78 8.12 -4.71
N VAL A 36 -15.71 7.91 -3.93
CA VAL A 36 -14.66 6.95 -4.24
C VAL A 36 -15.16 5.54 -3.97
N THR A 37 -15.17 4.70 -5.00
CA THR A 37 -15.58 3.30 -4.93
C THR A 37 -14.57 2.41 -5.64
N PHE A 38 -13.98 1.46 -4.93
CA PHE A 38 -13.13 0.38 -5.46
C PHE A 38 -13.06 -0.78 -4.45
N ASP A 39 -12.58 -1.92 -4.92
CA ASP A 39 -12.39 -3.11 -4.07
C ASP A 39 -10.97 -3.67 -4.20
N VAL A 40 -10.54 -4.49 -3.24
CA VAL A 40 -9.29 -5.26 -3.31
C VAL A 40 -9.58 -6.70 -2.93
N GLY A 41 -9.27 -7.62 -3.83
CA GLY A 41 -9.42 -9.05 -3.63
C GLY A 41 -8.43 -9.61 -2.61
N ARG A 42 -8.77 -10.75 -2.02
CA ARG A 42 -7.87 -11.45 -1.09
C ARG A 42 -6.61 -11.93 -1.82
N GLY A 43 -5.44 -11.61 -1.28
CA GLY A 43 -4.13 -11.94 -1.87
C GLY A 43 -3.78 -11.13 -3.12
N GLU A 44 -4.61 -10.16 -3.51
CA GLU A 44 -4.38 -9.28 -4.64
C GLU A 44 -3.32 -8.19 -4.30
N PHE A 45 -2.54 -7.80 -5.29
CA PHE A 45 -1.61 -6.69 -5.19
C PHE A 45 -2.14 -5.52 -6.03
N VAL A 46 -2.70 -4.51 -5.38
CA VAL A 46 -3.34 -3.35 -6.03
C VAL A 46 -2.51 -2.09 -5.85
N ALA A 47 -2.31 -1.35 -6.94
CA ALA A 47 -1.73 -0.01 -6.92
C ALA A 47 -2.83 1.05 -7.02
N ILE A 48 -2.68 2.17 -6.30
CA ILE A 48 -3.47 3.39 -6.49
C ILE A 48 -2.55 4.46 -7.05
N VAL A 49 -2.87 4.95 -8.25
CA VAL A 49 -2.10 6.00 -8.93
C VAL A 49 -2.95 7.23 -9.18
N GLY A 50 -2.32 8.39 -9.36
CA GLY A 50 -3.02 9.63 -9.66
C GLY A 50 -2.13 10.85 -9.41
N PRO A 51 -2.54 12.06 -9.85
CA PRO A 51 -1.76 13.27 -9.66
C PRO A 51 -1.60 13.65 -8.18
N SER A 52 -0.66 14.54 -7.89
CA SER A 52 -0.50 15.10 -6.55
C SER A 52 -1.78 15.84 -6.14
N GLY A 53 -2.22 15.66 -4.90
CA GLY A 53 -3.46 16.27 -4.41
C GLY A 53 -4.75 15.56 -4.80
N SER A 54 -4.70 14.42 -5.51
CA SER A 54 -5.89 13.62 -5.86
C SER A 54 -6.51 12.82 -4.69
N GLY A 55 -6.10 13.06 -3.46
CA GLY A 55 -6.71 12.43 -2.30
C GLY A 55 -6.27 10.98 -2.00
N LYS A 56 -5.31 10.39 -2.73
CA LYS A 56 -4.86 8.99 -2.53
C LYS A 56 -4.47 8.69 -1.08
N SER A 57 -3.61 9.52 -0.48
CA SER A 57 -3.20 9.34 0.92
C SER A 57 -4.37 9.52 1.89
N THR A 58 -5.36 10.38 1.56
CA THR A 58 -6.60 10.52 2.34
C THR A 58 -7.43 9.23 2.27
N ALA A 59 -7.68 8.70 1.07
CA ALA A 59 -8.38 7.43 0.88
C ALA A 59 -7.67 6.30 1.65
N PHE A 60 -6.34 6.27 1.56
CA PHE A 60 -5.51 5.28 2.23
C PHE A 60 -5.59 5.35 3.76
N ARG A 61 -5.59 6.57 4.32
CA ARG A 61 -5.78 6.77 5.77
C ARG A 61 -7.17 6.34 6.24
N ILE A 62 -8.20 6.53 5.41
CA ILE A 62 -9.56 6.07 5.70
C ILE A 62 -9.59 4.54 5.68
N VAL A 63 -8.99 3.87 4.67
CA VAL A 63 -8.87 2.40 4.62
C VAL A 63 -8.11 1.86 5.82
N ALA A 64 -7.06 2.57 6.27
CA ALA A 64 -6.29 2.19 7.46
C ALA A 64 -7.07 2.41 8.79
N GLY A 65 -8.20 3.11 8.76
CA GLY A 65 -8.94 3.50 9.95
C GLY A 65 -8.31 4.63 10.76
N LEU A 66 -7.31 5.32 10.18
CA LEU A 66 -6.64 6.47 10.80
C LEU A 66 -7.45 7.75 10.66
N GLU A 67 -8.41 7.76 9.73
CA GLU A 67 -9.27 8.88 9.45
C GLU A 67 -10.68 8.40 9.10
N ALA A 68 -11.70 9.14 9.53
CA ALA A 68 -13.08 8.83 9.20
C ALA A 68 -13.48 9.46 7.85
N ALA A 69 -14.26 8.76 7.05
CA ALA A 69 -14.96 9.32 5.90
C ALA A 69 -16.00 10.35 6.35
N THR A 70 -16.36 11.29 5.47
CA THR A 70 -17.51 12.17 5.68
C THR A 70 -18.80 11.47 5.28
N ASP A 71 -18.77 10.74 4.17
CA ASP A 71 -19.85 9.91 3.65
C ASP A 71 -19.28 8.61 3.07
N GLY A 72 -20.12 7.59 2.89
CA GLY A 72 -19.72 6.27 2.44
C GLY A 72 -19.07 5.45 3.56
N GLU A 73 -18.57 4.27 3.21
CA GLU A 73 -17.95 3.36 4.18
C GLU A 73 -16.81 2.54 3.59
N VAL A 74 -15.91 2.10 4.46
CA VAL A 74 -14.89 1.10 4.17
C VAL A 74 -15.17 -0.15 4.98
N ARG A 75 -15.07 -1.31 4.34
CA ARG A 75 -15.14 -2.61 5.00
C ARG A 75 -13.87 -3.41 4.75
N VAL A 76 -13.45 -4.14 5.77
CA VAL A 76 -12.38 -5.14 5.68
C VAL A 76 -12.94 -6.48 6.15
N ASP A 77 -12.81 -7.52 5.32
CA ASP A 77 -13.42 -8.82 5.56
C ASP A 77 -14.93 -8.71 5.92
N GLY A 78 -15.66 -7.82 5.22
CA GLY A 78 -17.08 -7.54 5.43
C GLY A 78 -17.40 -6.68 6.66
N LEU A 79 -16.45 -6.38 7.53
CA LEU A 79 -16.63 -5.57 8.74
C LEU A 79 -16.29 -4.10 8.50
N PRO A 80 -17.11 -3.14 8.98
CA PRO A 80 -16.83 -1.73 8.81
C PRO A 80 -15.55 -1.30 9.55
N VAL A 81 -14.74 -0.47 8.88
CA VAL A 81 -13.52 0.11 9.44
C VAL A 81 -13.87 1.37 10.22
N THR A 82 -13.74 1.31 11.54
CA THR A 82 -14.03 2.46 12.45
C THR A 82 -12.81 2.96 13.20
N ALA A 83 -11.71 2.18 13.20
CA ALA A 83 -10.46 2.50 13.88
C ALA A 83 -9.29 1.70 13.25
N PRO A 84 -8.02 2.07 13.52
CA PRO A 84 -6.89 1.23 13.20
C PRO A 84 -6.99 -0.14 13.88
N GLY A 85 -6.49 -1.18 13.21
CA GLY A 85 -6.52 -2.55 13.72
C GLY A 85 -5.30 -3.37 13.32
N PRO A 86 -5.01 -4.48 14.04
CA PRO A 86 -3.89 -5.37 13.74
C PRO A 86 -4.09 -6.18 12.44
N ASP A 87 -5.27 -6.17 11.87
CA ASP A 87 -5.64 -6.76 10.59
C ASP A 87 -5.05 -6.01 9.38
N ARG A 88 -4.54 -4.79 9.60
CA ARG A 88 -3.94 -3.92 8.59
C ARG A 88 -2.58 -3.41 9.05
N GLY A 89 -1.51 -3.88 8.41
CA GLY A 89 -0.16 -3.32 8.59
C GLY A 89 0.01 -2.10 7.70
N MET A 90 0.54 -1.00 8.24
CA MET A 90 0.79 0.21 7.45
C MET A 90 2.28 0.53 7.35
N VAL A 91 2.73 0.78 6.12
CA VAL A 91 4.05 1.33 5.78
C VAL A 91 3.84 2.76 5.31
N PHE A 92 4.41 3.72 6.02
CA PHE A 92 4.30 5.15 5.73
C PHE A 92 5.36 5.60 4.73
N GLN A 93 5.09 6.69 4.04
CA GLN A 93 6.02 7.34 3.09
C GLN A 93 7.34 7.71 3.77
N ASP A 94 7.28 8.36 4.92
CA ASP A 94 8.41 8.48 5.82
C ASP A 94 8.50 7.19 6.62
N ASP A 95 9.71 6.60 6.71
CA ASP A 95 9.94 5.32 7.40
C ASP A 95 9.39 5.30 8.85
N ALA A 96 9.09 6.47 9.41
CA ALA A 96 8.45 6.67 10.72
C ALA A 96 9.04 5.77 11.82
N LEU A 97 10.35 5.49 11.76
CA LEU A 97 11.04 4.68 12.74
C LEU A 97 11.28 5.49 14.03
N PHE A 98 11.18 4.81 15.15
CA PHE A 98 11.57 5.38 16.44
C PHE A 98 13.09 5.54 16.51
N PRO A 99 13.66 6.76 16.46
CA PRO A 99 15.10 6.96 16.35
C PRO A 99 15.87 6.53 17.62
N TRP A 100 15.19 6.40 18.76
CA TRP A 100 15.74 5.93 20.04
C TRP A 100 15.62 4.42 20.25
N ARG A 101 14.99 3.67 19.32
CA ARG A 101 14.90 2.21 19.35
C ARG A 101 15.86 1.60 18.34
N THR A 102 16.42 0.45 18.66
CA THR A 102 17.16 -0.36 17.68
C THR A 102 16.23 -0.89 16.59
N VAL A 103 16.79 -1.41 15.51
CA VAL A 103 16.06 -2.08 14.42
C VAL A 103 15.15 -3.17 14.98
N ALA A 104 15.67 -4.10 15.77
CA ALA A 104 14.86 -5.16 16.37
C ALA A 104 13.72 -4.61 17.24
N LYS A 105 13.96 -3.56 18.03
CA LYS A 105 12.94 -2.92 18.86
C LYS A 105 11.92 -2.12 18.06
N ASN A 106 12.29 -1.59 16.87
CA ASN A 106 11.34 -1.00 15.95
C ASN A 106 10.40 -2.06 15.37
N VAL A 107 10.94 -3.20 14.94
CA VAL A 107 10.14 -4.31 14.41
C VAL A 107 9.25 -4.93 15.49
N ALA A 108 9.75 -5.08 16.71
CA ALA A 108 9.00 -5.63 17.83
C ALA A 108 7.86 -4.73 18.34
N TYR A 109 7.82 -3.45 17.95
CA TYR A 109 6.92 -2.46 18.56
C TYR A 109 5.44 -2.87 18.56
N GLY A 110 4.93 -3.31 17.41
CA GLY A 110 3.53 -3.76 17.34
C GLY A 110 3.26 -5.02 18.16
N LEU A 111 4.27 -5.91 18.31
CA LEU A 111 4.17 -7.13 19.10
C LEU A 111 4.12 -6.85 20.61
N GLU A 112 4.62 -5.69 21.06
CA GLU A 112 4.52 -5.27 22.47
C GLU A 112 3.05 -5.04 22.88
N GLU A 113 2.17 -4.68 21.94
CA GLU A 113 0.75 -4.38 22.15
C GLU A 113 -0.15 -5.57 21.89
N VAL A 114 0.06 -6.29 20.76
CA VAL A 114 -0.87 -7.36 20.33
C VAL A 114 -0.33 -8.77 20.60
N GLY A 115 0.94 -8.90 21.00
CA GLY A 115 1.62 -10.18 21.11
C GLY A 115 2.08 -10.76 19.77
N PRO A 116 2.97 -11.77 19.81
CA PRO A 116 3.39 -12.49 18.60
C PRO A 116 2.31 -13.49 18.16
N PRO A 117 2.35 -13.94 16.89
CA PRO A 117 1.52 -15.04 16.42
C PRO A 117 1.64 -16.28 17.29
N SER A 118 0.57 -17.09 17.36
CA SER A 118 0.52 -18.27 18.22
C SER A 118 1.69 -19.24 17.97
N GLY A 119 2.35 -19.68 19.04
CA GLY A 119 3.44 -20.65 18.98
C GLY A 119 4.81 -20.09 18.60
N VAL A 120 4.94 -18.75 18.49
CA VAL A 120 6.19 -18.05 18.13
C VAL A 120 6.52 -17.03 19.21
N THR A 121 7.79 -16.91 19.58
CA THR A 121 8.26 -15.85 20.48
C THR A 121 8.42 -14.51 19.73
N VAL A 122 8.45 -13.39 20.47
CA VAL A 122 8.72 -12.07 19.90
C VAL A 122 10.06 -12.05 19.17
N GLU A 123 11.10 -12.66 19.76
CA GLU A 123 12.45 -12.73 19.20
C GLU A 123 12.47 -13.50 17.88
N GLU A 124 11.90 -14.71 17.84
CA GLU A 124 11.79 -15.52 16.61
C GLU A 124 11.01 -14.78 15.51
N ARG A 125 9.93 -14.08 15.88
CA ARG A 125 9.15 -13.30 14.92
C ARG A 125 9.93 -12.12 14.34
N VAL A 126 10.65 -11.39 15.20
CA VAL A 126 11.52 -10.27 14.77
C VAL A 126 12.63 -10.77 13.83
N ASP A 127 13.32 -11.85 14.22
CA ASP A 127 14.39 -12.43 13.40
C ASP A 127 13.87 -12.92 12.05
N HIS A 128 12.69 -13.55 12.01
CA HIS A 128 12.03 -13.93 10.77
C HIS A 128 11.74 -12.70 9.88
N CYS A 129 11.12 -11.65 10.43
CA CYS A 129 10.81 -10.45 9.67
C CYS A 129 12.06 -9.72 9.16
N LEU A 130 13.14 -9.68 9.97
CA LEU A 130 14.43 -9.12 9.55
C LEU A 130 15.09 -9.97 8.46
N SER A 131 14.91 -11.29 8.49
CA SER A 131 15.38 -12.19 7.43
C SER A 131 14.65 -11.95 6.12
N LEU A 132 13.32 -11.81 6.14
CA LEU A 132 12.49 -11.52 4.96
C LEU A 132 12.96 -10.27 4.21
N VAL A 133 13.40 -9.24 4.94
CA VAL A 133 13.85 -7.97 4.36
C VAL A 133 15.38 -7.86 4.23
N GLY A 134 16.13 -8.96 4.42
CA GLY A 134 17.59 -9.01 4.27
C GLY A 134 18.37 -8.16 5.28
N LEU A 135 17.88 -7.99 6.51
CA LEU A 135 18.48 -7.17 7.57
C LEU A 135 18.92 -7.93 8.82
N THR A 136 19.10 -9.25 8.75
CA THR A 136 19.47 -10.12 9.89
C THR A 136 20.68 -9.61 10.68
N GLY A 137 21.71 -9.07 10.01
CA GLY A 137 22.90 -8.52 10.65
C GLY A 137 22.77 -7.09 11.22
N LYS A 138 21.55 -6.51 11.21
CA LYS A 138 21.30 -5.11 11.60
C LYS A 138 20.40 -4.95 12.83
N ALA A 139 20.03 -6.04 13.49
CA ALA A 139 19.09 -6.03 14.60
C ALA A 139 19.43 -5.04 15.74
N SER A 140 20.71 -4.89 16.07
CA SER A 140 21.20 -3.98 17.12
C SER A 140 21.47 -2.54 16.65
N ALA A 141 21.46 -2.27 15.35
CA ALA A 141 21.70 -0.94 14.80
C ALA A 141 20.55 0.03 15.14
N TYR A 142 20.85 1.33 15.13
CA TYR A 142 19.84 2.39 15.24
C TYR A 142 19.49 2.96 13.85
N PRO A 143 18.29 3.57 13.66
CA PRO A 143 17.89 4.13 12.38
C PRO A 143 18.90 5.09 11.75
N LYS A 144 19.62 5.89 12.55
CA LYS A 144 20.67 6.81 12.08
C LYS A 144 21.87 6.11 11.41
N GLU A 145 22.06 4.81 11.67
CA GLU A 145 23.17 4.01 11.13
C GLU A 145 22.80 3.28 9.84
N LEU A 146 21.55 3.48 9.35
CA LEU A 146 21.00 2.82 8.19
C LEU A 146 20.92 3.78 6.99
N SER A 147 21.06 3.22 5.76
CA SER A 147 20.67 3.92 4.54
C SER A 147 19.16 4.10 4.45
N GLY A 148 18.66 5.00 3.57
CA GLY A 148 17.23 5.20 3.34
C GLY A 148 16.51 3.89 2.99
N GLY A 149 17.04 3.11 2.03
CA GLY A 149 16.47 1.81 1.67
C GLY A 149 16.48 0.79 2.82
N GLN A 150 17.50 0.81 3.69
CA GLN A 150 17.52 -0.04 4.88
C GLN A 150 16.45 0.38 5.89
N ARG A 151 16.24 1.68 6.11
CA ARG A 151 15.16 2.18 6.97
C ARG A 151 13.79 1.77 6.43
N GLN A 152 13.58 1.90 5.11
CA GLN A 152 12.35 1.45 4.46
C GLN A 152 12.09 -0.05 4.69
N ARG A 153 13.11 -0.90 4.56
CA ARG A 153 13.00 -2.34 4.88
C ARG A 153 12.62 -2.59 6.34
N VAL A 154 13.14 -1.80 7.27
CA VAL A 154 12.73 -1.89 8.70
C VAL A 154 11.26 -1.52 8.85
N GLY A 155 10.76 -0.50 8.14
CA GLY A 155 9.36 -0.13 8.12
C GLY A 155 8.46 -1.27 7.63
N ILE A 156 8.87 -1.94 6.55
CA ILE A 156 8.16 -3.12 6.01
C ILE A 156 8.20 -4.28 7.03
N ALA A 157 9.37 -4.59 7.60
CA ALA A 157 9.51 -5.64 8.62
C ALA A 157 8.63 -5.38 9.84
N ARG A 158 8.54 -4.12 10.30
CA ARG A 158 7.68 -3.71 11.40
C ARG A 158 6.20 -3.93 11.08
N ALA A 159 5.77 -3.57 9.87
CA ALA A 159 4.39 -3.78 9.43
C ALA A 159 4.05 -5.29 9.32
N LEU A 160 5.01 -6.11 8.88
CA LEU A 160 4.85 -7.56 8.78
C LEU A 160 4.86 -8.28 10.14
N ALA A 161 5.48 -7.68 11.17
CA ALA A 161 5.71 -8.37 12.45
C ALA A 161 4.43 -8.86 13.12
N VAL A 162 3.37 -8.06 13.13
CA VAL A 162 2.08 -8.43 13.72
C VAL A 162 1.26 -9.42 12.88
N ASP A 163 1.84 -9.85 11.75
CA ASP A 163 1.24 -10.81 10.80
C ASP A 163 -0.12 -10.38 10.21
N PRO A 164 -0.28 -9.13 9.78
CA PRO A 164 -1.54 -8.67 9.25
C PRO A 164 -1.88 -9.39 7.93
N PRO A 165 -3.16 -9.73 7.65
CA PRO A 165 -3.58 -10.23 6.35
C PRO A 165 -3.50 -9.18 5.23
N ILE A 166 -3.53 -7.90 5.58
CA ILE A 166 -3.48 -6.76 4.66
C ILE A 166 -2.27 -5.90 4.94
N LEU A 167 -1.57 -5.49 3.88
CA LEU A 167 -0.46 -4.55 3.93
C LEU A 167 -0.81 -3.30 3.11
N LEU A 168 -0.86 -2.16 3.79
CA LEU A 168 -1.10 -0.85 3.20
C LEU A 168 0.22 -0.09 3.10
N MET A 169 0.58 0.46 1.93
CA MET A 169 1.85 1.16 1.73
C MET A 169 1.62 2.52 1.06
N ASP A 170 1.95 3.60 1.74
CA ASP A 170 1.80 4.97 1.22
C ASP A 170 3.14 5.46 0.68
N GLU A 171 3.29 5.53 -0.65
CA GLU A 171 4.51 5.90 -1.38
C GLU A 171 5.79 5.23 -0.86
N PRO A 172 5.83 3.89 -0.72
CA PRO A 172 6.88 3.20 0.03
C PRO A 172 8.28 3.33 -0.56
N PHE A 173 8.42 3.83 -1.79
CA PHE A 173 9.72 3.93 -2.48
C PHE A 173 10.09 5.37 -2.86
N GLY A 174 9.29 6.37 -2.45
CA GLY A 174 9.46 7.77 -2.86
C GLY A 174 10.81 8.39 -2.46
N SER A 175 11.38 7.97 -1.33
CA SER A 175 12.65 8.50 -0.80
C SER A 175 13.90 7.66 -1.15
N VAL A 176 13.76 6.63 -2.00
CA VAL A 176 14.81 5.64 -2.29
C VAL A 176 15.42 5.89 -3.67
N ASP A 177 16.75 5.76 -3.80
CA ASP A 177 17.42 5.86 -5.09
C ASP A 177 17.03 4.72 -6.05
N ALA A 178 17.10 4.98 -7.37
CA ALA A 178 16.60 4.07 -8.40
C ALA A 178 17.19 2.64 -8.35
N ARG A 179 18.49 2.50 -8.00
CA ARG A 179 19.13 1.18 -7.91
C ARG A 179 18.62 0.37 -6.73
N THR A 180 18.50 1.02 -5.58
CA THR A 180 17.95 0.41 -4.36
C THR A 180 16.46 0.10 -4.54
N LYS A 181 15.71 0.98 -5.22
CA LYS A 181 14.29 0.80 -5.55
C LYS A 181 14.06 -0.51 -6.32
N ALA A 182 14.84 -0.77 -7.38
CA ALA A 182 14.72 -2.00 -8.17
C ALA A 182 14.98 -3.28 -7.35
N SER A 183 15.83 -3.24 -6.32
CA SER A 183 16.03 -4.35 -5.37
C SER A 183 14.83 -4.53 -4.46
N LEU A 184 14.33 -3.41 -3.89
CA LEU A 184 13.18 -3.43 -2.99
C LEU A 184 11.90 -3.94 -3.66
N HIS A 185 11.68 -3.60 -4.93
CA HIS A 185 10.54 -4.12 -5.71
C HIS A 185 10.58 -5.65 -5.83
N ARG A 186 11.75 -6.22 -6.13
CA ARG A 186 11.90 -7.69 -6.21
C ARG A 186 11.67 -8.35 -4.86
N GLU A 187 12.29 -7.81 -3.81
CA GLU A 187 12.13 -8.30 -2.45
C GLU A 187 10.66 -8.24 -1.99
N LEU A 188 9.94 -7.16 -2.33
CA LEU A 188 8.52 -7.05 -2.01
C LEU A 188 7.68 -8.10 -2.74
N LEU A 189 8.00 -8.39 -4.02
CA LEU A 189 7.34 -9.46 -4.75
C LEU A 189 7.66 -10.85 -4.17
N ASP A 190 8.89 -11.07 -3.71
CA ASP A 190 9.28 -12.32 -3.04
C ASP A 190 8.50 -12.49 -1.72
N ILE A 191 8.44 -11.43 -0.90
CA ILE A 191 7.64 -11.40 0.35
C ILE A 191 6.16 -11.67 0.04
N TRP A 192 5.59 -11.02 -0.99
CA TRP A 192 4.20 -11.24 -1.39
C TRP A 192 3.95 -12.67 -1.86
N ALA A 193 4.86 -13.22 -2.66
CA ALA A 193 4.76 -14.61 -3.14
C ALA A 193 4.82 -15.63 -2.00
N GLU A 194 5.63 -15.37 -0.97
CA GLU A 194 5.78 -16.22 0.22
C GLU A 194 4.57 -16.10 1.15
N THR A 195 4.13 -14.86 1.43
CA THR A 195 3.14 -14.59 2.47
C THR A 195 1.69 -14.60 1.97
N ARG A 196 1.48 -14.42 0.67
CA ARG A 196 0.16 -14.30 0.03
C ARG A 196 -0.77 -13.27 0.69
N LYS A 197 -0.19 -12.23 1.26
CA LYS A 197 -0.95 -11.12 1.86
C LYS A 197 -1.59 -10.28 0.77
N THR A 198 -2.71 -9.66 1.11
CA THR A 198 -3.30 -8.61 0.27
C THR A 198 -2.46 -7.35 0.42
N ILE A 199 -2.01 -6.79 -0.70
CA ILE A 199 -1.21 -5.56 -0.70
C ILE A 199 -1.96 -4.48 -1.48
N CYS A 200 -2.14 -3.33 -0.84
CA CYS A 200 -2.58 -2.13 -1.51
C CYS A 200 -1.54 -1.04 -1.30
N PHE A 201 -1.08 -0.36 -2.36
CA PHE A 201 -0.09 0.69 -2.22
C PHE A 201 -0.41 1.91 -3.09
N VAL A 202 -0.04 3.07 -2.59
CA VAL A 202 -0.11 4.34 -3.31
C VAL A 202 1.24 4.63 -3.93
N THR A 203 1.25 5.05 -5.18
CA THR A 203 2.45 5.58 -5.84
C THR A 203 2.07 6.61 -6.89
N HIS A 204 2.99 7.53 -7.20
CA HIS A 204 2.92 8.40 -8.36
C HIS A 204 3.75 7.87 -9.54
N ASP A 205 4.48 6.77 -9.35
CA ASP A 205 5.33 6.13 -10.34
C ASP A 205 4.57 4.99 -11.05
N ILE A 206 4.19 5.23 -12.31
CA ILE A 206 3.41 4.27 -13.09
C ILE A 206 4.24 3.01 -13.40
N GLU A 207 5.56 3.13 -13.53
CA GLU A 207 6.43 1.95 -13.71
C GLU A 207 6.35 1.02 -12.49
N GLU A 208 6.36 1.58 -11.27
CA GLU A 208 6.16 0.81 -10.04
C GLU A 208 4.81 0.11 -10.03
N ALA A 209 3.73 0.85 -10.36
CA ALA A 209 2.39 0.31 -10.39
C ALA A 209 2.28 -0.87 -11.36
N VAL A 210 2.75 -0.70 -12.61
CA VAL A 210 2.74 -1.77 -13.61
C VAL A 210 3.66 -2.92 -13.22
N TYR A 211 4.81 -2.66 -12.57
CA TYR A 211 5.75 -3.72 -12.20
C TYR A 211 5.23 -4.61 -11.06
N LEU A 212 4.57 -4.02 -10.07
CA LEU A 212 4.22 -4.69 -8.82
C LEU A 212 2.79 -5.25 -8.80
N SER A 213 1.80 -4.52 -9.31
CA SER A 213 0.38 -4.82 -9.04
C SER A 213 -0.27 -5.79 -10.04
N ASP A 214 -1.34 -6.43 -9.62
CA ASP A 214 -2.24 -7.19 -10.49
C ASP A 214 -3.30 -6.27 -11.12
N ARG A 215 -3.63 -5.16 -10.41
CA ARG A 215 -4.60 -4.15 -10.83
C ARG A 215 -4.17 -2.76 -10.36
N ILE A 216 -4.48 -1.76 -11.17
CA ILE A 216 -4.17 -0.34 -10.92
C ILE A 216 -5.49 0.41 -10.86
N VAL A 217 -5.75 1.07 -9.73
CA VAL A 217 -6.87 2.01 -9.56
C VAL A 217 -6.37 3.40 -9.87
N VAL A 218 -6.96 4.04 -10.87
CA VAL A 218 -6.55 5.36 -11.36
C VAL A 218 -7.45 6.43 -10.73
N PHE A 219 -6.85 7.33 -9.95
CA PHE A 219 -7.53 8.48 -9.35
C PHE A 219 -7.44 9.69 -10.28
N SER A 220 -8.53 10.44 -10.37
CA SER A 220 -8.58 11.76 -11.02
C SER A 220 -7.95 12.85 -10.16
N GLY A 221 -7.76 14.06 -10.72
CA GLY A 221 -7.44 15.27 -9.97
C GLY A 221 -8.52 15.68 -8.96
N GLY A 222 -8.19 16.58 -8.03
CA GLY A 222 -9.06 16.96 -6.91
C GLY A 222 -10.40 17.64 -7.27
N PRO A 223 -11.53 17.26 -6.58
CA PRO A 223 -11.59 16.20 -5.59
C PRO A 223 -11.32 14.81 -6.20
N GLY A 224 -10.64 13.95 -5.44
CA GLY A 224 -10.28 12.61 -5.92
C GLY A 224 -11.51 11.73 -6.13
N THR A 225 -11.61 11.15 -7.33
CA THR A 225 -12.59 10.12 -7.70
C THR A 225 -11.84 8.96 -8.34
N VAL A 226 -12.44 7.77 -8.41
CA VAL A 226 -11.90 6.68 -9.23
C VAL A 226 -12.28 6.95 -10.69
N ARG A 227 -11.26 7.15 -11.54
CA ARG A 227 -11.45 7.39 -12.97
C ARG A 227 -11.60 6.10 -13.76
N ASP A 228 -10.77 5.11 -13.44
CA ASP A 228 -10.80 3.80 -14.07
C ASP A 228 -9.97 2.78 -13.27
N GLU A 229 -10.06 1.50 -13.68
CA GLU A 229 -9.28 0.39 -13.16
C GLU A 229 -8.63 -0.38 -14.31
N VAL A 230 -7.31 -0.57 -14.23
CA VAL A 230 -6.51 -1.27 -15.25
C VAL A 230 -6.00 -2.58 -14.70
N THR A 231 -6.39 -3.70 -15.31
CA THR A 231 -5.83 -5.02 -14.99
C THR A 231 -4.46 -5.18 -15.66
N VAL A 232 -3.47 -5.62 -14.90
CA VAL A 232 -2.10 -5.86 -15.39
C VAL A 232 -1.92 -7.36 -15.63
N ASP A 233 -2.40 -7.87 -16.77
CA ASP A 233 -2.30 -9.28 -17.16
C ASP A 233 -0.93 -9.60 -17.78
N LEU A 234 0.11 -9.40 -16.98
CA LEU A 234 1.50 -9.70 -17.36
C LEU A 234 2.09 -10.71 -16.37
N PRO A 235 2.73 -11.79 -16.86
CA PRO A 235 3.37 -12.77 -15.99
C PRO A 235 4.53 -12.15 -15.19
N ARG A 236 4.75 -12.62 -13.96
CA ARG A 236 5.92 -12.24 -13.14
C ARG A 236 7.04 -13.28 -13.26
N PRO A 237 8.32 -12.89 -13.28
CA PRO A 237 8.83 -11.52 -13.20
C PRO A 237 8.59 -10.73 -14.50
N ARG A 238 8.16 -9.48 -14.39
CA ARG A 238 7.87 -8.59 -15.52
C ARG A 238 9.14 -7.98 -16.08
N ASP A 239 9.27 -7.96 -17.41
CA ASP A 239 10.37 -7.27 -18.10
C ASP A 239 9.96 -5.81 -18.36
N ARG A 240 10.60 -4.87 -17.68
CA ARG A 240 10.34 -3.43 -17.80
C ARG A 240 10.65 -2.86 -19.18
N THR A 241 11.44 -3.58 -19.99
CA THR A 241 11.82 -3.19 -21.34
C THR A 241 10.96 -3.84 -22.43
N GLY A 242 10.04 -4.73 -22.03
CA GLY A 242 9.15 -5.44 -22.94
C GLY A 242 8.06 -4.54 -23.53
N ASP A 243 7.66 -4.83 -24.76
CA ASP A 243 6.62 -4.06 -25.46
C ASP A 243 5.27 -4.12 -24.73
N ASP A 244 4.90 -5.28 -24.18
CA ASP A 244 3.65 -5.47 -23.43
C ASP A 244 3.64 -4.63 -22.13
N PHE A 245 4.78 -4.55 -21.42
CA PHE A 245 4.93 -3.70 -20.25
C PHE A 245 4.77 -2.22 -20.60
N THR A 246 5.44 -1.80 -21.67
CA THR A 246 5.37 -0.43 -22.19
C THR A 246 3.96 -0.08 -22.69
N ALA A 247 3.23 -1.04 -23.26
CA ALA A 247 1.83 -0.84 -23.66
C ALA A 247 0.93 -0.53 -22.46
N VAL A 248 1.01 -1.35 -21.40
CA VAL A 248 0.22 -1.10 -20.16
C VAL A 248 0.59 0.24 -19.53
N GLN A 249 1.90 0.59 -19.48
CA GLN A 249 2.31 1.90 -18.98
C GLN A 249 1.67 3.05 -19.78
N ARG A 250 1.66 2.94 -21.10
CA ARG A 250 1.06 3.96 -21.99
C ARG A 250 -0.44 4.08 -21.76
N ASP A 251 -1.14 2.95 -21.58
CA ASP A 251 -2.58 2.95 -21.32
C ASP A 251 -2.89 3.67 -20.01
N VAL A 252 -2.12 3.43 -18.94
CA VAL A 252 -2.27 4.14 -17.66
C VAL A 252 -1.93 5.62 -17.80
N LEU A 253 -0.85 5.97 -18.52
CA LEU A 253 -0.45 7.37 -18.77
C LEU A 253 -1.51 8.15 -19.54
N ALA A 254 -2.27 7.50 -20.45
CA ALA A 254 -3.30 8.16 -21.23
C ALA A 254 -4.41 8.78 -20.35
N TYR A 255 -4.67 8.22 -19.16
CA TYR A 255 -5.64 8.81 -18.22
C TYR A 255 -5.21 10.17 -17.65
N PHE A 256 -3.93 10.51 -17.70
CA PHE A 256 -3.39 11.77 -17.15
C PHE A 256 -3.07 12.81 -18.23
N ALA A 257 -3.09 12.42 -19.51
CA ALA A 257 -2.75 13.32 -20.62
C ALA A 257 -3.73 14.52 -20.76
N ASP A 258 -4.97 14.35 -20.33
CA ASP A 258 -6.01 15.39 -20.41
C ASP A 258 -6.00 16.37 -19.23
N ASP A 259 -5.29 16.05 -18.15
CA ASP A 259 -5.26 16.86 -16.90
C ASP A 259 -4.20 17.97 -16.96
N GLU A 260 -3.34 18.03 -17.99
CA GLU A 260 -2.31 19.05 -18.21
C GLU A 260 -2.73 20.19 -19.15
N SER A 261 -4.02 20.28 -19.55
CA SER A 261 -4.49 21.23 -20.56
C SER A 261 -5.29 22.39 -19.98
#